data_e46f2eec0f5f8ee46175f07275f71399
#
_entry.id   e46f2eec0f5f8ee46175f07275f71399
#
_cell.length_a   1.000
_cell.length_b   1.000
_cell.length_c   1.000
_cell.angle_alpha   90.00
_cell.angle_beta   90.00
_cell.angle_gamma   90.00
#
_symmetry.space_group_name_H-M   'P 1'
#
loop_
_entity.id
_entity.type
_entity.pdbx_description
1 polymer ?
#
loop_
_entity_poly.entity_id
_entity_poly.type
_entity_poly.pdbx_seq_one_letter_code
_entity_poly.pdbx_strand_id
1 'polypeptide(L)'
;MRLETEKEVMISKQVEACGYSKQIGVYAIAAVVNALQAEGAEEFGLGVRVAIPAFGYTSRIHGIEKHIRAVCRQRGYELLELEGKKHPALRLPQVTVTGIARAEQTDKEGKENLLKSGNSIVFTKWLGMEGMVRIAEEKEESLKERFSAGFLKQIQSYRESIFAEKEILTAMEQGNVRMEQVGEGGVLAALWRLSAAAGSGIRVDMKRLPILQETVEVCEYFHLNPYQLASAGSFLMVTENAEALCQRLAEQGIPASIIGQITDNNDKIIHNGEEIRYIDRPAPDEIYKIFET
;
A
#
# COMPACT_ATOMS: atom_id res chain seq x y z
N MET A 1 -20.11 -21.02 33.21
CA MET A 1 -20.11 -20.66 31.79
C MET A 1 -20.05 -19.12 31.72
N ARG A 2 -18.85 -18.54 31.68
CA ARG A 2 -18.68 -17.10 31.44
C ARG A 2 -18.84 -16.91 29.94
N LEU A 3 -19.88 -16.18 29.56
CA LEU A 3 -19.99 -15.60 28.23
C LEU A 3 -18.90 -14.51 28.15
N GLU A 4 -17.77 -14.79 27.50
CA GLU A 4 -16.86 -13.77 27.06
C GLU A 4 -17.61 -12.97 26.00
N THR A 5 -18.01 -11.76 26.35
CA THR A 5 -18.52 -10.78 25.38
C THR A 5 -17.35 -10.42 24.49
N GLU A 6 -17.38 -10.88 23.24
CA GLU A 6 -16.50 -10.40 22.18
C GLU A 6 -16.58 -8.87 22.17
N LYS A 7 -15.46 -8.21 22.47
CA LYS A 7 -15.39 -6.76 22.46
C LYS A 7 -15.12 -6.31 21.03
N GLU A 8 -16.17 -5.94 20.32
CA GLU A 8 -16.01 -5.22 19.06
C GLU A 8 -15.37 -3.85 19.29
N VAL A 9 -14.44 -3.48 18.41
CA VAL A 9 -13.85 -2.16 18.36
C VAL A 9 -14.14 -1.50 17.02
N MET A 10 -14.36 -0.18 17.04
CA MET A 10 -14.44 0.61 15.82
C MET A 10 -13.03 0.90 15.32
N ILE A 11 -12.77 0.60 14.06
CA ILE A 11 -11.55 0.97 13.37
C ILE A 11 -11.86 1.93 12.22
N SER A 12 -10.97 2.87 12.01
CA SER A 12 -11.07 3.82 10.90
C SER A 12 -9.71 3.97 10.21
N LYS A 13 -9.75 4.00 8.89
CA LYS A 13 -8.58 4.26 8.03
C LYS A 13 -8.91 5.38 7.07
N GLN A 14 -7.94 6.26 6.82
CA GLN A 14 -8.07 7.32 5.85
C GLN A 14 -6.82 7.37 4.97
N VAL A 15 -7.05 7.50 3.66
CA VAL A 15 -5.98 7.66 2.66
C VAL A 15 -6.37 8.76 1.69
N GLU A 16 -5.37 9.49 1.25
CA GLU A 16 -5.49 10.51 0.21
C GLU A 16 -4.68 10.09 -1.02
N ALA A 17 -5.22 10.39 -2.20
CA ALA A 17 -4.50 10.25 -3.46
C ALA A 17 -4.68 11.51 -4.30
N CYS A 18 -3.57 12.01 -4.87
CA CYS A 18 -3.56 13.18 -5.74
C CYS A 18 -3.15 12.79 -7.15
N GLY A 19 -3.67 13.48 -8.17
CA GLY A 19 -3.31 13.26 -9.56
C GLY A 19 -4.41 13.67 -10.53
N TYR A 20 -4.10 13.58 -11.82
CA TYR A 20 -5.05 13.90 -12.89
C TYR A 20 -5.78 12.66 -13.45
N SER A 21 -5.30 11.44 -13.15
CA SER A 21 -5.97 10.22 -13.57
C SER A 21 -7.39 10.14 -12.99
N LYS A 22 -8.32 9.60 -13.77
CA LYS A 22 -9.67 9.31 -13.28
C LYS A 22 -9.71 8.14 -12.28
N GLN A 23 -8.59 7.41 -12.16
CA GLN A 23 -8.46 6.23 -11.29
C GLN A 23 -7.94 6.57 -9.89
N ILE A 24 -7.58 7.83 -9.60
CA ILE A 24 -6.98 8.19 -8.29
C ILE A 24 -7.83 7.72 -7.10
N GLY A 25 -9.16 7.73 -7.23
CA GLY A 25 -10.06 7.22 -6.19
C GLY A 25 -9.98 5.70 -6.00
N VAL A 26 -9.64 4.95 -7.04
CA VAL A 26 -9.48 3.49 -6.95
C VAL A 26 -8.26 3.12 -6.11
N TYR A 27 -7.15 3.85 -6.26
CA TYR A 27 -5.95 3.65 -5.47
C TYR A 27 -6.17 3.96 -3.99
N ALA A 28 -6.84 5.07 -3.69
CA ALA A 28 -7.18 5.43 -2.31
C ALA A 28 -8.13 4.39 -1.67
N ILE A 29 -9.12 3.88 -2.42
CA ILE A 29 -10.02 2.80 -1.97
C ILE A 29 -9.22 1.53 -1.67
N ALA A 30 -8.37 1.08 -2.60
CA ALA A 30 -7.55 -0.11 -2.41
C ALA A 30 -6.70 -0.02 -1.13
N ALA A 31 -6.03 1.13 -0.93
CA ALA A 31 -5.20 1.34 0.26
C ALA A 31 -6.01 1.32 1.56
N VAL A 32 -7.21 1.93 1.59
CA VAL A 32 -8.09 1.91 2.77
C VAL A 32 -8.62 0.51 3.04
N VAL A 33 -9.13 -0.18 2.02
CA VAL A 33 -9.70 -1.52 2.15
C VAL A 33 -8.64 -2.52 2.62
N ASN A 34 -7.46 -2.52 2.00
CA ASN A 34 -6.36 -3.37 2.42
C ASN A 34 -5.99 -3.14 3.89
N ALA A 35 -5.95 -1.86 4.32
CA ALA A 35 -5.62 -1.51 5.71
C ALA A 35 -6.70 -1.96 6.71
N LEU A 36 -7.99 -1.87 6.35
CA LEU A 36 -9.09 -2.35 7.19
C LEU A 36 -9.08 -3.88 7.30
N GLN A 37 -8.96 -4.57 6.17
CA GLN A 37 -8.91 -6.04 6.12
C GLN A 37 -7.71 -6.59 6.89
N ALA A 38 -6.53 -5.96 6.81
CA ALA A 38 -5.34 -6.36 7.56
C ALA A 38 -5.51 -6.24 9.09
N GLU A 39 -6.48 -5.44 9.54
CA GLU A 39 -6.88 -5.36 10.95
C GLU A 39 -8.03 -6.31 11.31
N GLY A 40 -8.51 -7.10 10.35
CA GLY A 40 -9.55 -8.11 10.57
C GLY A 40 -10.97 -7.62 10.28
N ALA A 41 -11.14 -6.49 9.58
CA ALA A 41 -12.46 -6.06 9.18
C ALA A 41 -12.99 -6.89 8.00
N GLU A 42 -14.15 -7.51 8.18
CA GLU A 42 -14.88 -8.22 7.13
C GLU A 42 -15.90 -7.29 6.44
N GLU A 43 -16.59 -6.47 7.25
CA GLU A 43 -17.57 -5.50 6.78
C GLU A 43 -17.12 -4.08 7.07
N PHE A 44 -17.23 -3.20 6.09
CA PHE A 44 -16.83 -1.81 6.21
C PHE A 44 -17.62 -0.90 5.26
N GLY A 45 -17.77 0.36 5.67
CA GLY A 45 -18.36 1.41 4.86
C GLY A 45 -17.32 2.44 4.44
N LEU A 46 -17.44 2.96 3.23
CA LEU A 46 -16.53 3.94 2.63
C LEU A 46 -17.19 5.30 2.45
N GLY A 47 -16.63 6.34 3.05
CA GLY A 47 -16.92 7.74 2.73
C GLY A 47 -15.85 8.28 1.80
N VAL A 48 -16.24 8.91 0.69
CA VAL A 48 -15.31 9.42 -0.32
C VAL A 48 -15.56 10.88 -0.63
N ARG A 49 -14.50 11.67 -0.61
CA ARG A 49 -14.52 13.07 -1.03
C ARG A 49 -13.58 13.28 -2.21
N VAL A 50 -14.15 13.81 -3.30
CA VAL A 50 -13.41 14.22 -4.50
C VAL A 50 -13.29 15.74 -4.50
N ALA A 51 -12.09 16.28 -4.44
CA ALA A 51 -11.82 17.70 -4.50
C ALA A 51 -10.95 18.01 -5.74
N ILE A 52 -11.34 19.02 -6.53
CA ILE A 52 -10.55 19.47 -7.68
C ILE A 52 -10.22 20.96 -7.55
N PRO A 53 -9.15 21.44 -8.19
CA PRO A 53 -8.85 22.86 -8.27
C PRO A 53 -10.05 23.69 -8.77
N ALA A 54 -10.18 24.95 -8.31
CA ALA A 54 -11.29 25.83 -8.69
C ALA A 54 -11.39 26.03 -10.21
N PHE A 55 -10.25 26.04 -10.91
CA PHE A 55 -10.18 26.18 -12.37
C PHE A 55 -10.47 24.86 -13.12
N GLY A 56 -10.58 23.72 -12.43
CA GLY A 56 -10.84 22.42 -13.04
C GLY A 56 -12.28 22.29 -13.56
N TYR A 57 -12.47 21.45 -14.57
CA TYR A 57 -13.79 21.17 -15.12
C TYR A 57 -14.56 20.17 -14.25
N THR A 58 -15.84 20.42 -13.99
CA THR A 58 -16.73 19.54 -13.20
C THR A 58 -16.82 18.12 -13.78
N SER A 59 -16.67 17.98 -15.11
CA SER A 59 -16.61 16.66 -15.77
C SER A 59 -15.51 15.74 -15.23
N ARG A 60 -14.43 16.30 -14.65
CA ARG A 60 -13.38 15.53 -13.99
C ARG A 60 -13.89 14.87 -12.70
N ILE A 61 -14.66 15.60 -11.89
CA ILE A 61 -15.33 15.04 -10.71
C ILE A 61 -16.17 13.82 -11.13
N HIS A 62 -17.06 14.01 -12.10
CA HIS A 62 -17.93 12.92 -12.59
C HIS A 62 -17.13 11.73 -13.14
N GLY A 63 -15.98 12.02 -13.81
CA GLY A 63 -15.09 10.97 -14.29
C GLY A 63 -14.50 10.14 -13.17
N ILE A 64 -14.02 10.76 -12.09
CA ILE A 64 -13.46 10.09 -10.91
C ILE A 64 -14.57 9.33 -10.17
N GLU A 65 -15.72 9.98 -9.90
CA GLU A 65 -16.86 9.35 -9.23
C GLU A 65 -17.37 8.11 -9.96
N LYS A 66 -17.37 8.14 -11.31
CA LYS A 66 -17.75 6.97 -12.14
C LYS A 66 -16.87 5.75 -11.83
N HIS A 67 -15.55 5.94 -11.72
CA HIS A 67 -14.62 4.83 -11.44
C HIS A 67 -14.74 4.35 -9.99
N ILE A 68 -14.93 5.27 -9.03
CA ILE A 68 -15.20 4.94 -7.63
C ILE A 68 -16.45 4.05 -7.51
N ARG A 69 -17.57 4.48 -8.11
CA ARG A 69 -18.82 3.69 -8.09
C ARG A 69 -18.66 2.34 -8.79
N ALA A 70 -17.86 2.29 -9.86
CA ALA A 70 -17.61 1.05 -10.59
C ALA A 70 -16.84 0.04 -9.74
N VAL A 71 -15.74 0.44 -9.10
CA VAL A 71 -14.94 -0.46 -8.27
C VAL A 71 -15.69 -0.90 -7.02
N CYS A 72 -16.42 -0.01 -6.35
CA CYS A 72 -17.24 -0.37 -5.19
C CYS A 72 -18.31 -1.40 -5.57
N ARG A 73 -19.01 -1.21 -6.70
CA ARG A 73 -20.00 -2.16 -7.19
C ARG A 73 -19.39 -3.51 -7.57
N GLN A 74 -18.27 -3.48 -8.29
CA GLN A 74 -17.60 -4.71 -8.76
C GLN A 74 -17.11 -5.57 -7.59
N ARG A 75 -16.66 -4.94 -6.51
CA ARG A 75 -16.08 -5.62 -5.35
C ARG A 75 -17.04 -5.75 -4.16
N GLY A 76 -18.28 -5.26 -4.28
CA GLY A 76 -19.28 -5.35 -3.24
C GLY A 76 -19.02 -4.43 -2.03
N TYR A 77 -18.20 -3.36 -2.20
CA TYR A 77 -17.92 -2.42 -1.12
C TYR A 77 -19.08 -1.46 -0.89
N GLU A 78 -19.48 -1.25 0.37
CA GLU A 78 -20.51 -0.29 0.73
C GLU A 78 -19.99 1.14 0.62
N LEU A 79 -20.61 1.94 -0.24
CA LEU A 79 -20.30 3.36 -0.41
C LEU A 79 -21.32 4.20 0.37
N LEU A 80 -20.95 4.65 1.56
CA LEU A 80 -21.79 5.43 2.46
C LEU A 80 -22.04 6.84 1.92
N GLU A 81 -20.97 7.47 1.45
CA GLU A 81 -21.00 8.84 0.95
C GLU A 81 -20.03 9.03 -0.21
N LEU A 82 -20.42 9.82 -1.20
CA LEU A 82 -19.54 10.26 -2.28
C LEU A 82 -19.88 11.70 -2.64
N GLU A 83 -18.99 12.62 -2.25
CA GLU A 83 -19.12 14.05 -2.46
C GLU A 83 -18.02 14.58 -3.37
N GLY A 84 -18.39 15.38 -4.40
CA GLY A 84 -17.45 16.05 -5.29
C GLY A 84 -17.57 17.57 -5.20
N LYS A 85 -16.43 18.28 -5.04
CA LYS A 85 -16.42 19.74 -4.98
C LYS A 85 -15.17 20.36 -5.61
N LYS A 86 -15.29 21.66 -5.92
CA LYS A 86 -14.14 22.51 -6.25
C LYS A 86 -13.55 23.11 -4.99
N HIS A 87 -12.21 23.23 -4.94
CA HIS A 87 -11.51 23.81 -3.80
C HIS A 87 -10.45 24.82 -4.28
N PRO A 88 -10.46 26.06 -3.78
CA PRO A 88 -9.60 27.14 -4.28
C PRO A 88 -8.12 26.99 -3.95
N ALA A 89 -7.79 26.25 -2.89
CA ALA A 89 -6.40 26.07 -2.46
C ALA A 89 -5.69 24.86 -3.10
N LEU A 90 -6.42 23.99 -3.83
CA LEU A 90 -5.81 22.84 -4.47
C LEU A 90 -5.15 23.19 -5.80
N ARG A 91 -4.01 22.57 -6.06
CA ARG A 91 -3.33 22.61 -7.36
C ARG A 91 -3.61 21.37 -8.20
N LEU A 92 -3.83 20.24 -7.56
CA LEU A 92 -4.12 18.93 -8.18
C LEU A 92 -5.47 18.41 -7.69
N PRO A 93 -6.18 17.61 -8.49
CA PRO A 93 -7.29 16.80 -8.00
C PRO A 93 -6.81 15.89 -6.86
N GLN A 94 -7.66 15.77 -5.84
CA GLN A 94 -7.42 14.97 -4.65
C GLN A 94 -8.66 14.14 -4.34
N VAL A 95 -8.45 12.88 -3.98
CA VAL A 95 -9.50 12.01 -3.44
C VAL A 95 -9.09 11.58 -2.05
N THR A 96 -9.96 11.84 -1.08
CA THR A 96 -9.83 11.35 0.29
C THR A 96 -10.84 10.23 0.48
N VAL A 97 -10.40 9.07 0.90
CA VAL A 97 -11.25 7.93 1.26
C VAL A 97 -11.11 7.67 2.75
N THR A 98 -12.24 7.62 3.43
CA THR A 98 -12.33 7.21 4.85
C THR A 98 -13.13 5.91 4.91
N GLY A 99 -12.51 4.87 5.43
CA GLY A 99 -13.17 3.60 5.69
C GLY A 99 -13.42 3.44 7.18
N ILE A 100 -14.59 2.93 7.53
CA ILE A 100 -15.02 2.67 8.91
C ILE A 100 -15.50 1.24 8.97
N ALA A 101 -15.04 0.49 9.97
CA ALA A 101 -15.42 -0.90 10.18
C ALA A 101 -15.59 -1.22 11.67
N ARG A 102 -16.28 -2.32 11.93
CA ARG A 102 -16.18 -3.03 13.21
C ARG A 102 -15.25 -4.21 13.02
N ALA A 103 -14.41 -4.44 13.98
CA ALA A 103 -13.55 -5.61 14.03
C ALA A 103 -13.61 -6.19 15.44
N GLU A 104 -13.45 -7.50 15.54
CA GLU A 104 -13.20 -8.11 16.82
C GLU A 104 -11.93 -7.52 17.42
N GLN A 105 -11.95 -7.28 18.72
CA GLN A 105 -10.75 -6.83 19.42
C GLN A 105 -9.70 -7.94 19.30
N THR A 106 -8.92 -7.89 18.22
CA THR A 106 -7.80 -8.81 18.05
C THR A 106 -6.84 -8.64 19.23
N ASP A 107 -6.25 -9.74 19.65
CA ASP A 107 -5.24 -9.78 20.70
C ASP A 107 -4.07 -8.85 20.35
N LYS A 108 -4.16 -7.59 20.85
CA LYS A 108 -3.14 -6.58 20.64
C LYS A 108 -1.81 -7.01 21.23
N GLU A 109 -1.85 -7.65 22.41
CA GLU A 109 -0.64 -8.15 23.08
C GLU A 109 0.02 -9.26 22.27
N GLY A 110 -0.76 -10.17 21.66
CA GLY A 110 -0.24 -11.19 20.74
C GLY A 110 0.40 -10.57 19.51
N LYS A 111 -0.25 -9.58 18.87
CA LYS A 111 0.31 -8.88 17.70
C LYS A 111 1.54 -8.03 18.03
N GLU A 112 1.61 -7.39 19.20
CA GLU A 112 2.80 -6.69 19.68
C GLU A 112 3.94 -7.65 20.01
N ASN A 113 3.60 -8.84 20.54
CA ASN A 113 4.57 -9.91 20.78
C ASN A 113 5.25 -10.43 19.51
N LEU A 114 4.67 -10.25 18.34
CA LEU A 114 5.30 -10.59 17.06
C LEU A 114 6.42 -9.61 16.65
N LEU A 115 6.44 -8.42 17.20
CA LEU A 115 7.48 -7.42 16.93
C LEU A 115 8.72 -7.62 17.82
N LYS A 116 9.10 -8.89 18.09
CA LYS A 116 10.27 -9.24 18.91
C LYS A 116 11.50 -9.48 18.05
N SER A 117 12.65 -9.27 18.66
CA SER A 117 13.95 -9.61 18.06
C SER A 117 14.00 -11.07 17.62
N GLY A 118 14.51 -11.28 16.42
CA GLY A 118 14.62 -12.59 15.77
C GLY A 118 13.50 -12.91 14.80
N ASN A 119 12.31 -12.27 14.92
CA ASN A 119 11.22 -12.50 13.99
C ASN A 119 11.53 -11.95 12.60
N SER A 120 11.19 -12.74 11.59
CA SER A 120 11.48 -12.43 10.20
C SER A 120 10.49 -11.44 9.61
N ILE A 121 10.99 -10.58 8.70
CA ILE A 121 10.19 -9.66 7.90
C ILE A 121 10.07 -10.23 6.50
N VAL A 122 8.84 -10.52 6.08
CA VAL A 122 8.47 -10.94 4.73
C VAL A 122 7.91 -9.75 3.97
N PHE A 123 8.30 -9.58 2.71
CA PHE A 123 7.74 -8.61 1.78
C PHE A 123 6.93 -9.34 0.71
N THR A 124 5.70 -8.89 0.45
CA THR A 124 4.81 -9.49 -0.57
C THR A 124 4.75 -8.65 -1.84
N LYS A 125 4.60 -9.30 -3.00
CA LYS A 125 4.55 -8.70 -4.34
C LYS A 125 5.80 -7.88 -4.67
N TRP A 126 5.67 -6.63 -5.13
CA TRP A 126 6.77 -5.87 -5.75
C TRP A 126 6.86 -4.44 -5.25
N LEU A 127 8.09 -3.93 -5.19
CA LEU A 127 8.41 -2.54 -4.87
C LEU A 127 7.79 -1.57 -5.87
N GLY A 128 7.22 -0.48 -5.38
CA GLY A 128 6.76 0.65 -6.18
C GLY A 128 5.67 0.31 -7.20
N MET A 129 5.03 -0.86 -7.07
CA MET A 129 4.08 -1.37 -8.05
C MET A 129 2.89 -0.44 -8.27
N GLU A 130 2.25 0.04 -7.22
CA GLU A 130 1.14 0.99 -7.34
C GLU A 130 1.59 2.28 -8.01
N GLY A 131 2.70 2.86 -7.52
CA GLY A 131 3.24 4.10 -8.06
C GLY A 131 3.60 3.98 -9.53
N MET A 132 4.21 2.87 -9.96
CA MET A 132 4.47 2.58 -11.38
C MET A 132 3.18 2.62 -12.21
N VAL A 133 2.12 1.93 -11.77
CA VAL A 133 0.83 1.91 -12.48
C VAL A 133 0.21 3.32 -12.53
N ARG A 134 0.26 4.06 -11.41
CA ARG A 134 -0.24 5.45 -11.36
C ARG A 134 0.56 6.37 -12.29
N ILE A 135 1.88 6.28 -12.32
CA ILE A 135 2.72 7.06 -13.22
C ILE A 135 2.38 6.74 -14.67
N ALA A 136 2.16 5.47 -15.01
CA ALA A 136 1.77 5.08 -16.36
C ALA A 136 0.44 5.66 -16.81
N GLU A 137 -0.49 5.91 -15.89
CA GLU A 137 -1.76 6.58 -16.18
C GLU A 137 -1.63 8.11 -16.25
N GLU A 138 -0.81 8.70 -15.38
CA GLU A 138 -0.62 10.15 -15.31
C GLU A 138 0.24 10.70 -16.47
N LYS A 139 1.20 9.90 -16.93
CA LYS A 139 2.21 10.28 -17.93
C LYS A 139 2.19 9.37 -19.17
N GLU A 140 1.01 8.84 -19.52
CA GLU A 140 0.84 7.89 -20.61
C GLU A 140 1.46 8.37 -21.93
N GLU A 141 1.25 9.64 -22.32
CA GLU A 141 1.79 10.19 -23.56
C GLU A 141 3.33 10.24 -23.55
N SER A 142 3.94 10.69 -22.45
CA SER A 142 5.41 10.71 -22.32
C SER A 142 6.01 9.30 -22.38
N LEU A 143 5.33 8.33 -21.77
CA LEU A 143 5.80 6.94 -21.78
C LEU A 143 5.64 6.28 -23.16
N LYS A 144 4.62 6.65 -23.96
CA LYS A 144 4.46 6.19 -25.35
C LYS A 144 5.61 6.61 -26.27
N GLU A 145 6.27 7.72 -25.98
CA GLU A 145 7.44 8.17 -26.72
C GLU A 145 8.66 7.26 -26.50
N ARG A 146 8.75 6.61 -25.35
CA ARG A 146 9.90 5.81 -24.92
C ARG A 146 9.66 4.31 -25.00
N PHE A 147 8.46 3.85 -24.68
CA PHE A 147 8.15 2.44 -24.47
C PHE A 147 7.11 1.91 -25.46
N SER A 148 7.21 0.64 -25.77
CA SER A 148 6.26 -0.04 -26.66
C SER A 148 4.86 -0.15 -26.03
N ALA A 149 3.83 -0.27 -26.87
CA ALA A 149 2.46 -0.52 -26.40
C ALA A 149 2.34 -1.82 -25.59
N GLY A 150 3.15 -2.84 -25.89
CA GLY A 150 3.21 -4.09 -25.13
C GLY A 150 3.72 -3.88 -23.71
N PHE A 151 4.76 -3.07 -23.54
CA PHE A 151 5.30 -2.70 -22.23
C PHE A 151 4.27 -1.95 -21.37
N LEU A 152 3.60 -0.94 -21.96
CA LEU A 152 2.55 -0.19 -21.24
C LEU A 152 1.35 -1.08 -20.89
N LYS A 153 0.97 -2.02 -21.75
CA LYS A 153 -0.07 -3.01 -21.45
C LYS A 153 0.33 -3.93 -20.30
N GLN A 154 1.61 -4.32 -20.22
CA GLN A 154 2.14 -5.10 -19.10
C GLN A 154 2.00 -4.32 -17.78
N ILE A 155 2.39 -3.05 -17.73
CA ILE A 155 2.19 -2.20 -16.54
C ILE A 155 0.70 -2.18 -16.13
N GLN A 156 -0.20 -1.98 -17.09
CA GLN A 156 -1.63 -1.92 -16.81
C GLN A 156 -2.18 -3.24 -16.25
N SER A 157 -1.57 -4.39 -16.57
CA SER A 157 -1.99 -5.70 -16.04
C SER A 157 -1.80 -5.83 -14.51
N TYR A 158 -0.93 -5.02 -13.90
CA TYR A 158 -0.72 -5.00 -12.46
C TYR A 158 -1.77 -4.18 -11.67
N ARG A 159 -2.71 -3.51 -12.36
CA ARG A 159 -3.72 -2.67 -11.70
C ARG A 159 -4.55 -3.42 -10.65
N GLU A 160 -4.95 -4.65 -10.93
CA GLU A 160 -5.72 -5.46 -9.98
C GLU A 160 -4.87 -5.93 -8.78
N SER A 161 -3.55 -5.95 -8.94
CA SER A 161 -2.63 -6.38 -7.88
C SER A 161 -2.49 -5.38 -6.73
N ILE A 162 -3.06 -4.18 -6.84
CA ILE A 162 -3.12 -3.21 -5.72
C ILE A 162 -4.07 -3.65 -4.60
N PHE A 163 -4.98 -4.56 -4.87
CA PHE A 163 -5.83 -5.18 -3.85
C PHE A 163 -5.14 -6.41 -3.29
N ALA A 164 -5.17 -6.59 -1.97
CA ALA A 164 -4.38 -7.59 -1.25
C ALA A 164 -5.23 -8.60 -0.47
N GLU A 165 -6.46 -8.82 -0.89
CA GLU A 165 -7.41 -9.71 -0.21
C GLU A 165 -6.82 -11.11 0.03
N LYS A 166 -6.16 -11.70 -0.99
CA LYS A 166 -5.57 -13.04 -0.88
C LYS A 166 -4.39 -13.09 0.08
N GLU A 167 -3.51 -12.07 0.02
CA GLU A 167 -2.35 -11.96 0.91
C GLU A 167 -2.78 -11.87 2.37
N ILE A 168 -3.77 -11.02 2.63
CA ILE A 168 -4.31 -10.77 3.96
C ILE A 168 -4.99 -12.03 4.50
N LEU A 169 -5.86 -12.67 3.71
CA LEU A 169 -6.52 -13.92 4.10
C LEU A 169 -5.50 -15.03 4.39
N THR A 170 -4.50 -15.22 3.52
CA THR A 170 -3.46 -16.23 3.72
C THR A 170 -2.68 -15.99 5.01
N ALA A 171 -2.36 -14.72 5.32
CA ALA A 171 -1.66 -14.36 6.55
C ALA A 171 -2.55 -14.57 7.79
N MET A 172 -3.84 -14.24 7.70
CA MET A 172 -4.81 -14.45 8.79
C MET A 172 -5.03 -15.93 9.08
N GLU A 173 -5.18 -16.75 8.03
CA GLU A 173 -5.33 -18.22 8.17
C GLU A 173 -4.08 -18.89 8.76
N GLN A 174 -2.89 -18.35 8.49
CA GLN A 174 -1.67 -18.83 9.14
C GLN A 174 -1.66 -18.50 10.62
N GLY A 175 -2.26 -17.38 11.01
CA GLY A 175 -2.19 -16.84 12.36
C GLY A 175 -0.78 -16.32 12.71
N ASN A 176 -0.68 -15.60 13.81
CA ASN A 176 0.58 -15.04 14.30
C ASN A 176 1.40 -14.31 13.23
N VAL A 177 0.72 -13.42 12.46
CA VAL A 177 1.32 -12.54 11.47
C VAL A 177 0.94 -11.09 11.76
N ARG A 178 1.92 -10.24 11.94
CA ARG A 178 1.72 -8.77 11.98
C ARG A 178 1.89 -8.23 10.57
N MET A 179 0.91 -7.46 10.11
CA MET A 179 0.90 -6.87 8.77
C MET A 179 1.06 -5.35 8.82
N GLU A 180 1.93 -4.80 7.97
CA GLU A 180 2.09 -3.37 7.72
C GLU A 180 2.04 -3.12 6.22
N GLN A 181 1.06 -2.34 5.76
CA GLN A 181 0.91 -2.03 4.33
C GLN A 181 2.00 -1.08 3.84
N VAL A 182 2.50 -1.34 2.64
CA VAL A 182 3.46 -0.47 1.96
C VAL A 182 2.71 0.61 1.18
N GLY A 183 2.34 1.68 1.87
CA GLY A 183 1.63 2.83 1.28
C GLY A 183 2.55 3.96 0.87
N GLU A 184 2.10 5.20 1.09
CA GLU A 184 2.84 6.43 0.80
C GLU A 184 4.25 6.44 1.41
N GLY A 185 5.22 6.89 0.63
CA GLY A 185 6.65 6.89 0.97
C GLY A 185 7.32 5.52 0.80
N GLY A 186 6.61 4.54 0.23
CA GLY A 186 7.13 3.24 -0.18
C GLY A 186 7.61 2.36 0.96
N VAL A 187 8.50 1.41 0.62
CA VAL A 187 8.99 0.41 1.57
C VAL A 187 9.85 1.04 2.67
N LEU A 188 10.58 2.13 2.39
CA LEU A 188 11.40 2.78 3.42
C LEU A 188 10.53 3.39 4.52
N ALA A 189 9.44 4.04 4.16
CA ALA A 189 8.48 4.57 5.12
C ALA A 189 7.77 3.44 5.90
N ALA A 190 7.40 2.35 5.25
CA ALA A 190 6.78 1.20 5.90
C ALA A 190 7.74 0.52 6.89
N LEU A 191 9.00 0.31 6.53
CA LEU A 191 10.04 -0.22 7.42
C LEU A 191 10.28 0.70 8.63
N TRP A 192 10.28 2.02 8.42
CA TRP A 192 10.37 2.98 9.51
C TRP A 192 9.20 2.84 10.49
N ARG A 193 7.96 2.80 9.98
CA ARG A 193 6.75 2.62 10.82
C ARG A 193 6.78 1.30 11.57
N LEU A 194 7.18 0.22 10.89
CA LEU A 194 7.30 -1.11 11.49
C LEU A 194 8.28 -1.10 12.66
N SER A 195 9.47 -0.54 12.47
CA SER A 195 10.48 -0.41 13.52
C SER A 195 9.99 0.48 14.68
N ALA A 196 9.30 1.58 14.38
CA ALA A 196 8.73 2.46 15.40
C ALA A 196 7.65 1.74 16.23
N ALA A 197 6.78 0.95 15.57
CA ALA A 197 5.76 0.14 16.26
C ALA A 197 6.37 -0.98 17.11
N ALA A 198 7.50 -1.55 16.66
CA ALA A 198 8.23 -2.56 17.42
C ALA A 198 8.97 -1.98 18.63
N GLY A 199 9.26 -0.67 18.65
CA GLY A 199 10.19 -0.08 19.62
C GLY A 199 11.60 -0.69 19.53
N SER A 200 11.93 -1.29 18.37
CA SER A 200 13.14 -2.08 18.13
C SER A 200 13.72 -1.78 16.76
N GLY A 201 15.00 -2.13 16.56
CA GLY A 201 15.65 -2.00 15.27
C GLY A 201 15.20 -3.05 14.26
N ILE A 202 15.62 -2.84 13.04
CA ILE A 202 15.42 -3.77 11.93
C ILE A 202 16.69 -3.89 11.10
N ARG A 203 16.87 -5.07 10.50
CA ARG A 203 17.93 -5.33 9.52
C ARG A 203 17.32 -5.91 8.27
N VAL A 204 17.51 -5.25 7.14
CA VAL A 204 16.91 -5.61 5.85
C VAL A 204 17.98 -5.74 4.78
N ASP A 205 17.88 -6.74 3.93
CA ASP A 205 18.72 -6.94 2.74
C ASP A 205 17.98 -6.42 1.50
N MET A 206 18.48 -5.33 0.91
CA MET A 206 17.89 -4.71 -0.29
C MET A 206 17.83 -5.65 -1.48
N LYS A 207 18.79 -6.57 -1.62
CA LYS A 207 18.85 -7.51 -2.73
C LYS A 207 17.72 -8.54 -2.72
N ARG A 208 17.06 -8.69 -1.57
CA ARG A 208 15.92 -9.59 -1.41
C ARG A 208 14.57 -8.93 -1.66
N LEU A 209 14.55 -7.59 -1.83
CA LEU A 209 13.33 -6.85 -2.17
C LEU A 209 12.99 -7.07 -3.65
N PRO A 210 11.88 -7.73 -3.98
CA PRO A 210 11.50 -7.96 -5.38
C PRO A 210 11.01 -6.67 -6.03
N ILE A 211 11.51 -6.41 -7.24
CA ILE A 211 11.12 -5.26 -8.05
C ILE A 211 10.85 -5.71 -9.49
N LEU A 212 9.82 -5.16 -10.11
CA LEU A 212 9.53 -5.41 -11.52
C LEU A 212 10.48 -4.60 -12.41
N GLN A 213 10.85 -5.17 -13.56
CA GLN A 213 11.63 -4.46 -14.57
C GLN A 213 10.91 -3.18 -15.01
N GLU A 214 9.60 -3.25 -15.16
CA GLU A 214 8.77 -2.10 -15.53
C GLU A 214 8.85 -0.98 -14.50
N THR A 215 8.91 -1.32 -13.20
CA THR A 215 9.09 -0.32 -12.14
C THR A 215 10.45 0.36 -12.26
N VAL A 216 11.52 -0.41 -12.52
CA VAL A 216 12.87 0.14 -12.69
C VAL A 216 12.89 1.11 -13.87
N GLU A 217 12.42 0.68 -15.04
CA GLU A 217 12.43 1.47 -16.27
C GLU A 217 11.62 2.78 -16.14
N VAL A 218 10.44 2.72 -15.52
CA VAL A 218 9.59 3.90 -15.26
C VAL A 218 10.28 4.84 -14.28
N CYS A 219 10.86 4.31 -13.19
CA CYS A 219 11.56 5.13 -12.20
C CYS A 219 12.82 5.77 -12.79
N GLU A 220 13.59 5.07 -13.60
CA GLU A 220 14.76 5.64 -14.30
C GLU A 220 14.35 6.77 -15.25
N TYR A 221 13.27 6.59 -16.01
CA TYR A 221 12.80 7.59 -16.97
C TYR A 221 12.38 8.91 -16.29
N PHE A 222 11.77 8.83 -15.11
CA PHE A 222 11.34 10.01 -14.34
C PHE A 222 12.30 10.39 -13.21
N HIS A 223 13.46 9.75 -13.08
CA HIS A 223 14.45 9.98 -12.01
C HIS A 223 13.89 9.83 -10.61
N LEU A 224 13.11 8.77 -10.39
CA LEU A 224 12.44 8.46 -9.11
C LEU A 224 13.17 7.34 -8.37
N ASN A 225 13.06 7.38 -7.03
CA ASN A 225 13.53 6.30 -6.17
C ASN A 225 12.42 5.26 -5.94
N PRO A 226 12.51 4.03 -6.50
CA PRO A 226 11.46 3.02 -6.37
C PRO A 226 11.21 2.58 -4.92
N TYR A 227 12.18 2.73 -4.02
CA TYR A 227 12.05 2.38 -2.60
C TYR A 227 11.20 3.37 -1.80
N GLN A 228 10.98 4.57 -2.33
CA GLN A 228 10.14 5.63 -1.77
C GLN A 228 8.84 5.83 -2.56
N LEU A 229 8.52 4.91 -3.46
CA LEU A 229 7.32 4.94 -4.30
C LEU A 229 6.24 4.03 -3.72
N ALA A 230 5.00 4.52 -3.64
CA ALA A 230 3.85 3.81 -3.10
C ALA A 230 3.65 2.43 -3.74
N SER A 231 3.28 1.47 -2.92
CA SER A 231 3.10 0.08 -3.33
C SER A 231 1.90 -0.57 -2.62
N ALA A 232 0.74 0.10 -2.60
CA ALA A 232 -0.47 -0.51 -2.06
C ALA A 232 -0.70 -1.89 -2.71
N GLY A 233 -1.19 -2.84 -1.92
CA GLY A 233 -1.24 -4.25 -2.30
C GLY A 233 0.00 -5.05 -1.92
N SER A 234 1.12 -4.39 -1.57
CA SER A 234 2.29 -5.03 -0.97
C SER A 234 2.31 -4.82 0.55
N PHE A 235 2.79 -5.82 1.28
CA PHE A 235 2.85 -5.79 2.73
C PHE A 235 4.24 -6.18 3.25
N LEU A 236 4.59 -5.60 4.38
CA LEU A 236 5.58 -6.16 5.30
C LEU A 236 4.82 -7.04 6.29
N MET A 237 5.20 -8.29 6.41
CA MET A 237 4.59 -9.26 7.31
C MET A 237 5.64 -9.79 8.28
N VAL A 238 5.39 -9.65 9.58
CA VAL A 238 6.32 -10.12 10.62
C VAL A 238 5.77 -11.38 11.26
N THR A 239 6.57 -12.42 11.30
CA THR A 239 6.21 -13.72 11.85
C THR A 239 7.44 -14.52 12.28
N GLU A 240 7.25 -15.50 13.17
CA GLU A 240 8.24 -16.51 13.54
C GLU A 240 8.40 -17.59 12.46
N ASN A 241 7.34 -17.83 11.65
CA ASN A 241 7.26 -18.90 10.66
C ASN A 241 7.26 -18.37 9.22
N ALA A 242 8.30 -17.59 8.87
CA ALA A 242 8.35 -16.88 7.59
C ALA A 242 8.41 -17.80 6.37
N GLU A 243 9.13 -18.93 6.45
CA GLU A 243 9.23 -19.91 5.37
C GLU A 243 7.85 -20.52 5.06
N ALA A 244 7.09 -20.90 6.10
CA ALA A 244 5.75 -21.44 5.94
C ALA A 244 4.81 -20.40 5.34
N LEU A 245 4.91 -19.11 5.76
CA LEU A 245 4.13 -18.02 5.18
C LEU A 245 4.46 -17.83 3.68
N CYS A 246 5.74 -17.78 3.32
CA CYS A 246 6.16 -17.65 1.93
C CYS A 246 5.68 -18.82 1.08
N GLN A 247 5.72 -20.05 1.60
CA GLN A 247 5.20 -21.23 0.89
C GLN A 247 3.69 -21.11 0.64
N ARG A 248 2.90 -20.78 1.66
CA ARG A 248 1.44 -20.61 1.51
C ARG A 248 1.08 -19.51 0.55
N LEU A 249 1.80 -18.38 0.58
CA LEU A 249 1.61 -17.29 -0.39
C LEU A 249 1.95 -17.75 -1.81
N ALA A 250 3.04 -18.50 -1.99
CA ALA A 250 3.42 -19.05 -3.29
C ALA A 250 2.36 -20.02 -3.85
N GLU A 251 1.73 -20.86 -3.01
CA GLU A 251 0.62 -21.74 -3.39
C GLU A 251 -0.61 -20.95 -3.91
N GLN A 252 -0.79 -19.70 -3.45
CA GLN A 252 -1.81 -18.77 -3.95
C GLN A 252 -1.33 -17.94 -5.16
N GLY A 253 -0.12 -18.19 -5.66
CA GLY A 253 0.48 -17.44 -6.77
C GLY A 253 0.97 -16.05 -6.38
N ILE A 254 1.22 -15.80 -5.09
CA ILE A 254 1.65 -14.51 -4.57
C ILE A 254 3.15 -14.55 -4.30
N PRO A 255 3.96 -13.74 -5.00
CA PRO A 255 5.39 -13.62 -4.70
C PRO A 255 5.61 -13.06 -3.30
N ALA A 256 6.50 -13.70 -2.54
CA ALA A 256 6.89 -13.23 -1.22
C ALA A 256 8.36 -13.57 -0.97
N SER A 257 9.05 -12.70 -0.23
CA SER A 257 10.48 -12.86 0.08
C SER A 257 10.75 -12.50 1.54
N ILE A 258 11.57 -13.30 2.22
CA ILE A 258 12.10 -12.94 3.53
C ILE A 258 13.21 -11.93 3.32
N ILE A 259 12.96 -10.69 3.68
CA ILE A 259 13.84 -9.56 3.40
C ILE A 259 14.75 -9.16 4.58
N GLY A 260 14.44 -9.63 5.78
CA GLY A 260 15.17 -9.23 6.99
C GLY A 260 14.53 -9.71 8.27
N GLN A 261 14.87 -9.07 9.36
CA GLN A 261 14.40 -9.43 10.71
C GLN A 261 14.32 -8.21 11.64
N ILE A 262 13.55 -8.35 12.71
CA ILE A 262 13.57 -7.45 13.86
C ILE A 262 14.83 -7.70 14.67
N THR A 263 15.47 -6.66 15.20
CA THR A 263 16.69 -6.75 16.03
C THR A 263 16.41 -6.26 17.46
N ASP A 264 17.33 -6.53 18.36
CA ASP A 264 17.26 -6.16 19.78
C ASP A 264 17.81 -4.76 20.09
N ASN A 265 18.32 -4.06 19.08
CA ASN A 265 18.79 -2.70 19.18
C ASN A 265 17.76 -1.69 18.60
N ASN A 266 18.15 -0.42 18.42
CA ASN A 266 17.30 0.61 17.83
C ASN A 266 17.69 0.98 16.40
N ASP A 267 18.64 0.25 15.79
CA ASP A 267 19.16 0.60 14.47
C ASP A 267 18.23 0.13 13.35
N LYS A 268 17.99 1.02 12.41
CA LYS A 268 17.20 0.73 11.18
C LYS A 268 18.17 0.60 10.03
N ILE A 269 18.64 -0.64 9.81
CA ILE A 269 19.75 -0.92 8.90
C ILE A 269 19.28 -1.59 7.62
N ILE A 270 19.78 -1.07 6.50
CA ILE A 270 19.68 -1.69 5.19
C ILE A 270 21.07 -2.12 4.73
N HIS A 271 21.18 -3.38 4.34
CA HIS A 271 22.35 -3.93 3.68
C HIS A 271 22.15 -3.95 2.15
N ASN A 272 23.17 -3.50 1.42
CA ASN A 272 23.27 -3.65 -0.03
C ASN A 272 24.64 -4.27 -0.35
N GLY A 273 24.75 -5.59 -0.19
CA GLY A 273 26.04 -6.29 -0.21
C GLY A 273 26.89 -5.91 1.01
N GLU A 274 28.05 -5.33 0.77
CA GLU A 274 28.96 -4.87 1.83
C GLU A 274 28.59 -3.49 2.38
N GLU A 275 27.77 -2.75 1.65
CA GLU A 275 27.35 -1.41 2.05
C GLU A 275 26.25 -1.48 3.10
N ILE A 276 26.40 -0.69 4.16
CA ILE A 276 25.44 -0.53 5.24
C ILE A 276 24.93 0.91 5.23
N ARG A 277 23.60 1.05 5.19
CA ARG A 277 22.94 2.35 5.29
C ARG A 277 21.90 2.32 6.40
N TYR A 278 21.65 3.47 6.99
CA TYR A 278 20.52 3.66 7.90
C TYR A 278 19.31 4.16 7.14
N ILE A 279 18.12 3.71 7.57
CA ILE A 279 16.86 4.25 7.02
C ILE A 279 16.63 5.61 7.64
N ASP A 280 16.50 6.62 6.81
CA ASP A 280 16.14 7.97 7.21
C ASP A 280 14.65 8.09 7.57
N ARG A 281 14.27 9.20 8.20
CA ARG A 281 12.86 9.52 8.43
C ARG A 281 12.10 9.52 7.12
N PRO A 282 10.80 9.07 7.12
CA PRO A 282 9.99 9.07 5.92
C PRO A 282 9.99 10.42 5.21
N ALA A 283 10.29 10.39 3.91
CA ALA A 283 10.14 11.51 3.00
C ALA A 283 8.77 11.45 2.29
N PRO A 284 8.32 12.54 1.65
CA PRO A 284 7.18 12.48 0.74
C PRO A 284 7.36 11.42 -0.34
N ASP A 285 6.25 10.88 -0.82
CA ASP A 285 6.28 9.88 -1.89
C ASP A 285 6.89 10.43 -3.18
N GLU A 286 7.69 9.64 -3.84
CA GLU A 286 8.37 10.01 -5.09
C GLU A 286 7.39 10.32 -6.23
N ILE A 287 6.16 9.83 -6.18
CA ILE A 287 5.15 10.10 -7.21
C ILE A 287 4.85 11.60 -7.33
N TYR A 288 5.02 12.39 -6.28
CA TYR A 288 4.71 13.82 -6.34
C TYR A 288 5.67 14.58 -7.28
N LYS A 289 6.88 14.08 -7.50
CA LYS A 289 7.87 14.68 -8.42
C LYS A 289 7.38 14.75 -9.87
N ILE A 290 6.51 13.83 -10.31
CA ILE A 290 5.97 13.88 -11.68
C ILE A 290 5.03 15.07 -11.91
N PHE A 291 4.58 15.73 -10.86
CA PHE A 291 3.67 16.90 -10.92
C PHE A 291 4.38 18.24 -10.70
N GLU A 292 5.69 18.25 -10.40
CA GLU A 292 6.47 19.46 -10.10
C GLU A 292 6.95 20.24 -11.33
N THR A 293 6.54 19.82 -12.55
CA THR A 293 6.90 20.47 -13.82
C THR A 293 5.85 21.44 -14.32
#